data_92167cda58a456fcc5f5d78abf23ed8e
#
_entry.id   92167cda58a456fcc5f5d78abf23ed8e
#
_cell.length_a   1.000
_cell.length_b   1.000
_cell.length_c   1.000
_cell.angle_alpha   90.00
_cell.angle_beta   90.00
_cell.angle_gamma   90.00
#
_symmetry.space_group_name_H-M   'P 1'
#
loop_
_entity.id
_entity.type
_entity.pdbx_description
1 polymer ?
#
loop_
_entity_poly.entity_id
_entity_poly.type
_entity_poly.pdbx_seq_one_letter_code
_entity_poly.pdbx_strand_id
1 'polypeptide(L)'
;SFKFCEINTDGTSAMNEDYVLNQALEHNDVHQEMLKKYSFDTFELYDSLVESFMKLYDTYEKKVEHPYVVITDFMDHCCVNEFKEFARRFQKAGYETEICNIRDMTYRDGVLYSAAGHPIDLIYRRAVTCDIMAHYDEVQPFIQAVKDQNVCVMGSICTQIPHNKWLFKMLHDQATLQFLTDEEQRFVKDHIPYT
;
A
#
# COMPACT_ATOMS: atom_id res chain seq x y z
N SER A 1 21.54 14.12 6.11
CA SER A 1 21.62 12.87 5.31
C SER A 1 20.70 11.82 5.92
N PHE A 2 20.15 10.93 5.14
CA PHE A 2 19.32 9.81 5.56
C PHE A 2 19.84 8.51 4.93
N LYS A 3 19.45 7.37 5.48
CA LYS A 3 19.67 6.06 4.90
C LYS A 3 18.36 5.30 4.90
N PHE A 4 18.12 4.52 3.83
CA PHE A 4 17.01 3.59 3.83
C PHE A 4 17.29 2.43 4.78
N CYS A 5 16.27 2.01 5.53
CA CYS A 5 16.33 0.84 6.39
C CYS A 5 15.77 -0.39 5.67
N GLU A 6 14.61 -0.19 5.03
CA GLU A 6 13.92 -1.22 4.24
C GLU A 6 12.86 -0.55 3.34
N ILE A 7 12.29 -1.33 2.43
CA ILE A 7 11.15 -0.96 1.61
C ILE A 7 10.04 -1.98 1.88
N ASN A 8 8.94 -1.53 2.48
CA ASN A 8 7.78 -2.36 2.76
C ASN A 8 6.77 -2.20 1.64
N THR A 9 6.56 -3.26 0.86
CA THR A 9 5.71 -3.27 -0.34
C THR A 9 4.70 -4.42 -0.39
N ASP A 10 4.61 -5.23 0.68
CA ASP A 10 3.68 -6.35 0.79
C ASP A 10 2.82 -6.22 2.04
N GLY A 11 1.56 -5.78 1.89
CA GLY A 11 0.64 -5.56 3.00
C GLY A 11 1.10 -4.48 3.98
N THR A 12 1.69 -3.39 3.47
CA THR A 12 2.27 -2.30 4.29
C THR A 12 1.28 -1.77 5.32
N SER A 13 1.71 -1.65 6.57
CA SER A 13 0.91 -1.17 7.71
C SER A 13 1.65 -0.07 8.50
N ALA A 14 1.12 0.28 9.68
CA ALA A 14 1.64 1.26 10.62
C ALA A 14 1.37 2.74 10.30
N MET A 15 0.57 3.06 9.28
CA MET A 15 0.15 4.45 9.04
C MET A 15 -0.79 4.96 10.14
N ASN A 16 -1.65 4.08 10.67
CA ASN A 16 -2.55 4.44 11.76
C ASN A 16 -1.79 4.70 13.05
N GLU A 17 -0.78 3.90 13.34
CA GLU A 17 0.09 4.06 14.49
C GLU A 17 0.85 5.39 14.42
N ASP A 18 1.45 5.70 13.28
CA ASP A 18 2.12 6.98 13.05
C ASP A 18 1.17 8.17 13.23
N TYR A 19 0.00 8.11 12.60
CA TYR A 19 -1.02 9.16 12.71
C TYR A 19 -1.48 9.40 14.14
N VAL A 20 -1.81 8.33 14.88
CA VAL A 20 -2.28 8.42 16.26
C VAL A 20 -1.16 8.87 17.23
N LEU A 21 0.08 8.38 17.02
CA LEU A 21 1.22 8.82 17.82
C LEU A 21 1.53 10.30 17.62
N ASN A 22 1.47 10.80 16.41
CA ASN A 22 1.66 12.22 16.14
C ASN A 22 0.59 13.07 16.85
N GLN A 23 -0.68 12.66 16.80
CA GLN A 23 -1.74 13.33 17.57
C GLN A 23 -1.51 13.28 19.09
N ALA A 24 -1.07 12.13 19.61
CA ALA A 24 -0.77 11.99 21.03
C ALA A 24 0.39 12.89 21.46
N LEU A 25 1.41 13.06 20.61
CA LEU A 25 2.53 13.96 20.86
C LEU A 25 2.11 15.43 20.96
N GLU A 26 1.09 15.86 20.22
CA GLU A 26 0.55 17.22 20.31
C GLU A 26 0.06 17.58 21.73
N HIS A 27 -0.35 16.59 22.51
CA HIS A 27 -0.82 16.77 23.90
C HIS A 27 0.28 16.54 24.95
N ASN A 28 1.53 16.30 24.53
CA ASN A 28 2.64 16.05 25.44
C ASN A 28 3.34 17.35 25.81
N ASP A 29 3.46 17.65 27.11
CA ASP A 29 4.05 18.90 27.62
C ASP A 29 5.50 19.07 27.19
N VAL A 30 6.30 18.00 27.13
CA VAL A 30 7.69 18.05 26.68
C VAL A 30 7.75 18.40 25.19
N HIS A 31 6.87 17.82 24.38
CA HIS A 31 6.76 18.16 22.97
C HIS A 31 6.41 19.64 22.78
N GLN A 32 5.45 20.16 23.52
CA GLN A 32 5.07 21.57 23.50
C GLN A 32 6.24 22.51 23.90
N GLU A 33 7.04 22.14 24.88
CA GLU A 33 8.24 22.89 25.22
C GLU A 33 9.33 22.83 24.14
N MET A 34 9.45 21.68 23.46
CA MET A 34 10.40 21.53 22.34
C MET A 34 9.98 22.38 21.13
N LEU A 35 8.68 22.49 20.83
CA LEU A 35 8.16 23.33 19.74
C LEU A 35 8.50 24.82 19.89
N LYS A 36 8.74 25.28 21.12
CA LYS A 36 9.20 26.68 21.38
C LYS A 36 10.64 26.92 20.93
N LYS A 37 11.44 25.86 20.77
CA LYS A 37 12.88 25.94 20.46
C LYS A 37 13.23 25.39 19.10
N TYR A 38 12.43 24.48 18.57
CA TYR A 38 12.69 23.75 17.34
C TYR A 38 11.45 23.76 16.45
N SER A 39 11.64 23.78 15.16
CA SER A 39 10.58 23.50 14.19
C SER A 39 10.48 21.99 13.98
N PHE A 40 9.30 21.44 14.19
CA PHE A 40 8.97 20.05 13.88
C PHE A 40 7.81 20.04 12.92
N ASP A 41 7.96 19.28 11.84
CA ASP A 41 6.91 19.05 10.86
C ASP A 41 6.50 17.57 10.88
N THR A 42 5.21 17.32 10.79
CA THR A 42 4.65 15.98 10.58
C THR A 42 4.21 15.86 9.14
N PHE A 43 4.38 14.66 8.57
CA PHE A 43 3.93 14.39 7.20
C PHE A 43 2.56 13.74 7.24
N GLU A 44 1.65 14.25 6.41
CA GLU A 44 0.36 13.63 6.18
C GLU A 44 0.54 12.43 5.25
N LEU A 45 0.20 11.22 5.70
CA LEU A 45 0.42 9.98 4.96
C LEU A 45 -0.85 9.46 4.26
N TYR A 46 -2.03 9.66 4.84
CA TYR A 46 -3.27 9.06 4.34
C TYR A 46 -3.80 9.70 3.06
N ASP A 47 -3.96 11.02 3.06
CA ASP A 47 -4.49 11.73 1.90
C ASP A 47 -3.50 11.67 0.73
N SER A 48 -2.18 11.73 1.03
CA SER A 48 -1.12 11.57 0.03
C SER A 48 -1.05 10.17 -0.56
N LEU A 49 -1.34 9.11 0.23
CA LEU A 49 -1.45 7.75 -0.27
C LEU A 49 -2.64 7.61 -1.22
N VAL A 50 -3.82 8.11 -0.81
CA VAL A 50 -5.03 8.08 -1.66
C VAL A 50 -4.77 8.79 -2.98
N GLU A 51 -4.18 9.98 -2.94
CA GLU A 51 -3.80 10.72 -4.15
C GLU A 51 -2.84 9.92 -5.04
N SER A 52 -1.84 9.29 -4.45
CA SER A 52 -0.87 8.47 -5.18
C SER A 52 -1.52 7.24 -5.82
N PHE A 53 -2.44 6.59 -5.11
CA PHE A 53 -3.19 5.45 -5.64
C PHE A 53 -4.06 5.85 -6.82
N MET A 54 -4.74 6.98 -6.73
CA MET A 54 -5.60 7.44 -7.83
C MET A 54 -4.78 7.88 -9.05
N LYS A 55 -3.62 8.50 -8.86
CA LYS A 55 -2.66 8.78 -9.96
C LYS A 55 -2.19 7.49 -10.65
N LEU A 56 -1.93 6.43 -9.88
CA LEU A 56 -1.58 5.12 -10.45
C LEU A 56 -2.78 4.47 -11.14
N TYR A 57 -3.97 4.55 -10.53
CA TYR A 57 -5.21 4.05 -11.13
C TYR A 57 -5.48 4.70 -12.49
N ASP A 58 -5.16 5.98 -12.64
CA ASP A 58 -5.29 6.70 -13.92
C ASP A 58 -4.45 6.10 -15.06
N THR A 59 -3.44 5.30 -14.75
CA THR A 59 -2.65 4.56 -15.74
C THR A 59 -3.24 3.19 -16.11
N TYR A 60 -4.26 2.73 -15.39
CA TYR A 60 -4.89 1.44 -15.65
C TYR A 60 -5.77 1.50 -16.90
N GLU A 61 -5.57 0.55 -17.84
CA GLU A 61 -6.24 0.57 -19.14
C GLU A 61 -7.76 0.46 -19.05
N LYS A 62 -8.26 -0.29 -18.05
CA LYS A 62 -9.70 -0.54 -17.85
C LYS A 62 -10.30 0.37 -16.77
N LYS A 63 -9.68 1.52 -16.48
CA LYS A 63 -10.18 2.45 -15.47
C LYS A 63 -11.57 2.98 -15.81
N VAL A 64 -12.34 3.24 -14.76
CA VAL A 64 -13.63 3.94 -14.83
C VAL A 64 -13.51 5.30 -14.14
N GLU A 65 -14.42 6.21 -14.44
CA GLU A 65 -14.38 7.58 -13.90
C GLU A 65 -14.59 7.61 -12.37
N HIS A 66 -15.48 6.77 -11.86
CA HIS A 66 -15.78 6.64 -10.43
C HIS A 66 -15.58 5.20 -9.97
N PRO A 67 -14.33 4.79 -9.66
CA PRO A 67 -14.05 3.42 -9.25
C PRO A 67 -14.66 3.08 -7.89
N TYR A 68 -15.19 1.85 -7.80
CA TYR A 68 -15.52 1.24 -6.53
C TYR A 68 -14.25 0.65 -5.90
N VAL A 69 -13.86 1.16 -4.74
CA VAL A 69 -12.61 0.81 -4.06
C VAL A 69 -12.88 -0.23 -2.99
N VAL A 70 -12.07 -1.29 -2.96
CA VAL A 70 -12.13 -2.29 -1.90
C VAL A 70 -10.79 -2.37 -1.17
N ILE A 71 -10.82 -2.22 0.15
CA ILE A 71 -9.70 -2.52 1.03
C ILE A 71 -9.87 -3.95 1.51
N THR A 72 -8.90 -4.82 1.24
CA THR A 72 -9.06 -6.25 1.49
C THR A 72 -7.89 -6.88 2.23
N ASP A 73 -8.23 -7.79 3.14
CA ASP A 73 -7.32 -8.63 3.90
C ASP A 73 -8.04 -9.92 4.33
N PHE A 74 -7.32 -10.83 4.97
CA PHE A 74 -7.90 -11.87 5.82
C PHE A 74 -8.35 -11.24 7.13
N MET A 75 -9.68 -11.14 7.34
CA MET A 75 -10.23 -10.34 8.44
C MET A 75 -10.00 -10.94 9.84
N ASP A 76 -9.48 -12.15 9.93
CA ASP A 76 -9.26 -12.86 11.20
C ASP A 76 -8.19 -12.20 12.08
N HIS A 77 -7.21 -11.51 11.47
CA HIS A 77 -6.03 -10.97 12.17
C HIS A 77 -5.62 -9.56 11.70
N CYS A 78 -6.51 -8.83 11.05
CA CYS A 78 -6.18 -7.53 10.45
C CYS A 78 -6.35 -6.34 11.41
N CYS A 79 -5.68 -5.24 11.09
CA CYS A 79 -5.85 -3.95 11.78
C CYS A 79 -7.05 -3.17 11.21
N VAL A 80 -8.26 -3.54 11.63
CA VAL A 80 -9.53 -2.96 11.12
C VAL A 80 -9.59 -1.44 11.30
N ASN A 81 -8.97 -0.87 12.33
CA ASN A 81 -9.00 0.58 12.57
C ASN A 81 -8.25 1.35 11.48
N GLU A 82 -7.12 0.83 11.03
CA GLU A 82 -6.38 1.40 9.90
C GLU A 82 -7.22 1.34 8.62
N PHE A 83 -7.91 0.22 8.36
CA PHE A 83 -8.77 0.07 7.18
C PHE A 83 -9.95 1.05 7.19
N LYS A 84 -10.55 1.28 8.37
CA LYS A 84 -11.63 2.28 8.52
C LYS A 84 -11.13 3.69 8.21
N GLU A 85 -9.93 4.04 8.65
CA GLU A 85 -9.36 5.35 8.33
C GLU A 85 -9.07 5.49 6.84
N PHE A 86 -8.49 4.47 6.19
CA PHE A 86 -8.34 4.47 4.73
C PHE A 86 -9.68 4.61 4.00
N ALA A 87 -10.69 3.82 4.39
CA ALA A 87 -12.01 3.90 3.79
C ALA A 87 -12.60 5.31 3.93
N ARG A 88 -12.47 5.92 5.10
CA ARG A 88 -12.89 7.30 5.35
C ARG A 88 -12.16 8.31 4.46
N ARG A 89 -10.86 8.11 4.19
CA ARG A 89 -10.07 9.00 3.33
C ARG A 89 -10.45 8.85 1.86
N PHE A 90 -10.64 7.63 1.37
CA PHE A 90 -11.17 7.41 0.02
C PHE A 90 -12.55 8.02 -0.17
N GLN A 91 -13.46 7.83 0.80
CA GLN A 91 -14.81 8.42 0.76
C GLN A 91 -14.78 9.95 0.78
N LYS A 92 -13.90 10.55 1.61
CA LYS A 92 -13.67 12.00 1.63
C LYS A 92 -13.16 12.52 0.27
N ALA A 93 -12.37 11.73 -0.43
CA ALA A 93 -11.89 12.03 -1.78
C ALA A 93 -12.94 11.78 -2.89
N GLY A 94 -14.14 11.28 -2.53
CA GLY A 94 -15.27 11.08 -3.45
C GLY A 94 -15.39 9.66 -4.02
N TYR A 95 -14.66 8.67 -3.48
CA TYR A 95 -14.70 7.28 -3.96
C TYR A 95 -15.52 6.39 -3.03
N GLU A 96 -16.48 5.66 -3.59
CA GLU A 96 -17.19 4.62 -2.85
C GLU A 96 -16.21 3.52 -2.42
N THR A 97 -16.27 3.16 -1.13
CA THR A 97 -15.24 2.28 -0.55
C THR A 97 -15.84 1.28 0.42
N GLU A 98 -15.45 0.02 0.27
CA GLU A 98 -15.82 -1.11 1.14
C GLU A 98 -14.57 -1.76 1.75
N ILE A 99 -14.70 -2.24 2.98
CA ILE A 99 -13.74 -3.16 3.61
C ILE A 99 -14.31 -4.56 3.46
N CYS A 100 -13.62 -5.44 2.77
CA CYS A 100 -14.10 -6.76 2.39
C CYS A 100 -13.07 -7.84 2.73
N ASN A 101 -13.52 -8.96 3.33
CA ASN A 101 -12.67 -10.13 3.46
C ASN A 101 -12.35 -10.69 2.08
N ILE A 102 -11.08 -10.96 1.81
CA ILE A 102 -10.63 -11.49 0.52
C ILE A 102 -11.30 -12.82 0.14
N ARG A 103 -11.73 -13.62 1.14
CA ARG A 103 -12.45 -14.88 0.96
C ARG A 103 -13.89 -14.69 0.47
N ASP A 104 -14.51 -13.54 0.73
CA ASP A 104 -15.92 -13.29 0.47
C ASP A 104 -16.18 -12.71 -0.93
N MET A 105 -15.12 -12.53 -1.71
CA MET A 105 -15.22 -12.06 -3.08
C MET A 105 -15.75 -13.15 -4.00
N THR A 106 -16.44 -12.75 -5.06
CA THR A 106 -16.89 -13.64 -6.13
C THR A 106 -16.46 -13.14 -7.49
N TYR A 107 -16.07 -14.06 -8.39
CA TYR A 107 -15.68 -13.71 -9.75
C TYR A 107 -16.58 -14.40 -10.76
N ARG A 108 -17.27 -13.62 -11.58
CA ARG A 108 -18.21 -14.13 -12.59
C ARG A 108 -18.26 -13.20 -13.81
N ASP A 109 -18.35 -13.78 -14.99
CA ASP A 109 -18.48 -13.04 -16.25
C ASP A 109 -17.37 -12.00 -16.46
N GLY A 110 -16.15 -12.29 -15.95
CA GLY A 110 -15.01 -11.38 -16.05
C GLY A 110 -15.03 -10.20 -15.08
N VAL A 111 -15.93 -10.18 -14.09
CA VAL A 111 -16.06 -9.12 -13.09
C VAL A 111 -15.87 -9.70 -11.69
N LEU A 112 -15.03 -9.02 -10.89
CA LEU A 112 -14.86 -9.32 -9.47
C LEU A 112 -15.86 -8.52 -8.65
N TYR A 113 -16.54 -9.19 -7.71
CA TYR A 113 -17.55 -8.57 -6.85
C TYR A 113 -17.14 -8.68 -5.37
N SER A 114 -17.45 -7.64 -4.61
CA SER A 114 -17.31 -7.61 -3.16
C SER A 114 -18.35 -8.47 -2.44
N ALA A 115 -18.21 -8.63 -1.12
CA ALA A 115 -19.18 -9.31 -0.27
C ALA A 115 -20.58 -8.66 -0.34
N ALA A 116 -20.65 -7.33 -0.49
CA ALA A 116 -21.91 -6.61 -0.67
C ALA A 116 -22.48 -6.73 -2.09
N GLY A 117 -21.76 -7.36 -3.02
CA GLY A 117 -22.21 -7.58 -4.40
C GLY A 117 -21.92 -6.43 -5.36
N HIS A 118 -21.08 -5.47 -4.98
CA HIS A 118 -20.64 -4.40 -5.86
C HIS A 118 -19.48 -4.84 -6.77
N PRO A 119 -19.45 -4.47 -8.05
CA PRO A 119 -18.30 -4.69 -8.90
C PRO A 119 -17.11 -3.90 -8.37
N ILE A 120 -15.93 -4.53 -8.36
CA ILE A 120 -14.70 -3.95 -7.82
C ILE A 120 -13.84 -3.45 -8.97
N ASP A 121 -13.47 -2.17 -8.95
CA ASP A 121 -12.60 -1.56 -9.95
C ASP A 121 -11.15 -1.44 -9.44
N LEU A 122 -11.00 -1.12 -8.15
CA LEU A 122 -9.71 -0.90 -7.49
C LEU A 122 -9.65 -1.64 -6.16
N ILE A 123 -8.60 -2.44 -5.98
CA ILE A 123 -8.28 -3.09 -4.72
C ILE A 123 -7.08 -2.41 -4.06
N TYR A 124 -7.21 -2.01 -2.80
CA TYR A 124 -6.09 -1.83 -1.90
C TYR A 124 -5.84 -3.13 -1.15
N ARG A 125 -4.84 -3.90 -1.61
CA ARG A 125 -4.48 -5.19 -1.03
C ARG A 125 -3.64 -4.99 0.24
N ARG A 126 -4.18 -5.47 1.35
CA ARG A 126 -3.50 -5.53 2.65
C ARG A 126 -3.06 -6.96 2.98
N ALA A 127 -3.78 -7.96 2.50
CA ALA A 127 -3.40 -9.36 2.62
C ALA A 127 -1.98 -9.60 2.08
N VAL A 128 -1.07 -10.08 2.93
CA VAL A 128 0.31 -10.35 2.54
C VAL A 128 0.40 -11.57 1.61
N THR A 129 1.39 -11.58 0.76
CA THR A 129 1.52 -12.62 -0.27
C THR A 129 1.65 -14.03 0.33
N CYS A 130 2.32 -14.19 1.47
CA CYS A 130 2.45 -15.50 2.12
C CYS A 130 1.10 -16.05 2.59
N ASP A 131 0.20 -15.21 3.11
CA ASP A 131 -1.13 -15.63 3.55
C ASP A 131 -2.03 -15.97 2.35
N ILE A 132 -1.95 -15.19 1.27
CA ILE A 132 -2.63 -15.50 0.00
C ILE A 132 -2.18 -16.88 -0.51
N MET A 133 -0.89 -17.19 -0.45
CA MET A 133 -0.36 -18.48 -0.88
C MET A 133 -0.74 -19.62 0.06
N ALA A 134 -0.79 -19.38 1.37
CA ALA A 134 -1.22 -20.38 2.36
C ALA A 134 -2.71 -20.72 2.21
N HIS A 135 -3.53 -19.77 1.79
CA HIS A 135 -4.97 -19.88 1.60
C HIS A 135 -5.40 -19.81 0.12
N TYR A 136 -4.51 -20.24 -0.76
CA TYR A 136 -4.67 -20.06 -2.22
C TYR A 136 -6.02 -20.56 -2.76
N ASP A 137 -6.50 -21.72 -2.28
CA ASP A 137 -7.74 -22.31 -2.74
C ASP A 137 -8.99 -21.54 -2.25
N GLU A 138 -8.87 -20.80 -1.15
CA GLU A 138 -9.95 -20.02 -0.55
C GLU A 138 -10.16 -18.66 -1.25
N VAL A 139 -9.17 -18.18 -1.99
CA VAL A 139 -9.16 -16.85 -2.61
C VAL A 139 -9.13 -16.89 -4.14
N GLN A 140 -9.57 -17.99 -4.73
CA GLN A 140 -9.56 -18.19 -6.19
C GLN A 140 -10.26 -17.07 -6.98
N PRO A 141 -11.39 -16.49 -6.54
CA PRO A 141 -12.03 -15.38 -7.23
C PRO A 141 -11.09 -14.16 -7.40
N PHE A 142 -10.39 -13.78 -6.35
CA PHE A 142 -9.38 -12.71 -6.39
C PHE A 142 -8.22 -13.09 -7.34
N ILE A 143 -7.66 -14.29 -7.19
CA ILE A 143 -6.53 -14.76 -8.00
C ILE A 143 -6.89 -14.78 -9.49
N GLN A 144 -8.09 -15.24 -9.84
CA GLN A 144 -8.53 -15.32 -11.23
C GLN A 144 -8.72 -13.91 -11.83
N ALA A 145 -9.34 -12.99 -11.10
CA ALA A 145 -9.51 -11.62 -11.53
C ALA A 145 -8.16 -10.92 -11.79
N VAL A 146 -7.16 -11.18 -10.93
CA VAL A 146 -5.79 -10.67 -11.11
C VAL A 146 -5.12 -11.27 -12.35
N LYS A 147 -5.23 -12.59 -12.57
CA LYS A 147 -4.68 -13.27 -13.76
C LYS A 147 -5.29 -12.76 -15.07
N ASP A 148 -6.59 -12.49 -15.05
CA ASP A 148 -7.33 -11.98 -16.21
C ASP A 148 -7.15 -10.46 -16.40
N GLN A 149 -6.43 -9.79 -15.49
CA GLN A 149 -6.24 -8.33 -15.48
C GLN A 149 -7.57 -7.55 -15.48
N ASN A 150 -8.56 -8.05 -14.76
CA ASN A 150 -9.91 -7.49 -14.71
C ASN A 150 -10.16 -6.65 -13.44
N VAL A 151 -9.15 -6.39 -12.66
CA VAL A 151 -9.19 -5.51 -11.50
C VAL A 151 -7.84 -4.84 -11.32
N CYS A 152 -7.85 -3.56 -10.96
CA CYS A 152 -6.63 -2.86 -10.57
C CYS A 152 -6.27 -3.20 -9.13
N VAL A 153 -5.01 -3.61 -8.88
CA VAL A 153 -4.56 -3.98 -7.52
C VAL A 153 -3.38 -3.11 -7.10
N MET A 154 -3.61 -2.24 -6.12
CA MET A 154 -2.55 -1.53 -5.42
C MET A 154 -1.93 -2.43 -4.36
N GLY A 155 -0.61 -2.58 -4.41
CA GLY A 155 0.10 -3.64 -3.72
C GLY A 155 -0.04 -4.98 -4.48
N SER A 156 0.28 -4.98 -5.76
CA SER A 156 0.24 -6.19 -6.58
C SER A 156 1.15 -7.29 -5.98
N ILE A 157 0.89 -8.57 -6.30
CA ILE A 157 1.72 -9.70 -5.80
C ILE A 157 3.19 -9.54 -6.21
N CYS A 158 3.46 -8.90 -7.36
CA CYS A 158 4.83 -8.63 -7.83
C CYS A 158 5.63 -7.72 -6.89
N THR A 159 4.97 -6.94 -6.02
CA THR A 159 5.66 -6.10 -5.04
C THR A 159 6.39 -6.89 -3.96
N GLN A 160 6.14 -8.20 -3.85
CA GLN A 160 6.92 -9.10 -3.00
C GLN A 160 8.40 -9.14 -3.40
N ILE A 161 8.74 -8.89 -4.66
CA ILE A 161 10.13 -8.87 -5.12
C ILE A 161 10.92 -7.72 -4.45
N PRO A 162 10.49 -6.45 -4.56
CA PRO A 162 11.19 -5.33 -3.92
C PRO A 162 11.04 -5.30 -2.38
N HIS A 163 10.10 -6.06 -1.80
CA HIS A 163 9.97 -6.21 -0.34
C HIS A 163 11.18 -6.89 0.31
N ASN A 164 11.93 -7.67 -0.43
CA ASN A 164 13.10 -8.38 0.09
C ASN A 164 14.32 -7.45 0.16
N LYS A 165 15.02 -7.44 1.32
CA LYS A 165 16.25 -6.65 1.52
C LYS A 165 17.38 -7.00 0.54
N TRP A 166 17.34 -8.15 -0.13
CA TRP A 166 18.22 -8.45 -1.26
C TRP A 166 18.21 -7.38 -2.35
N LEU A 167 17.12 -6.62 -2.48
CA LEU A 167 17.07 -5.48 -3.37
C LEU A 167 18.23 -4.51 -3.09
N PHE A 168 18.55 -4.25 -1.82
CA PHE A 168 19.64 -3.34 -1.45
C PHE A 168 20.99 -3.86 -1.95
N LYS A 169 21.26 -5.15 -1.78
CA LYS A 169 22.46 -5.77 -2.35
C LYS A 169 22.47 -5.67 -3.88
N MET A 170 21.36 -6.00 -4.53
CA MET A 170 21.26 -5.98 -5.99
C MET A 170 21.52 -4.58 -6.57
N LEU A 171 21.09 -3.51 -5.90
CA LEU A 171 21.34 -2.13 -6.32
C LEU A 171 22.83 -1.75 -6.30
N HIS A 172 23.66 -2.44 -5.52
CA HIS A 172 25.11 -2.25 -5.50
C HIS A 172 25.87 -3.21 -6.45
N ASP A 173 25.17 -4.14 -7.08
CA ASP A 173 25.79 -5.07 -8.03
C ASP A 173 26.14 -4.38 -9.34
N GLN A 174 27.31 -4.71 -9.90
CA GLN A 174 27.78 -4.14 -11.16
C GLN A 174 26.79 -4.40 -12.32
N ALA A 175 26.11 -5.54 -12.29
CA ALA A 175 25.09 -5.90 -13.28
C ALA A 175 23.85 -4.95 -13.22
N THR A 176 23.54 -4.40 -12.05
CA THR A 176 22.46 -3.41 -11.90
C THR A 176 22.95 -1.99 -12.17
N LEU A 177 24.13 -1.63 -11.66
CA LEU A 177 24.68 -0.27 -11.79
C LEU A 177 24.79 0.19 -13.25
N GLN A 178 25.05 -0.72 -14.19
CA GLN A 178 25.14 -0.37 -15.63
C GLN A 178 23.84 0.19 -16.22
N PHE A 179 22.68 -0.07 -15.59
CA PHE A 179 21.37 0.45 -16.01
C PHE A 179 21.01 1.77 -15.34
N LEU A 180 21.79 2.21 -14.34
CA LEU A 180 21.55 3.41 -13.57
C LEU A 180 22.41 4.57 -14.13
N THR A 181 21.83 5.77 -14.11
CA THR A 181 22.57 7.00 -14.39
C THR A 181 23.61 7.28 -13.30
N ASP A 182 24.59 8.14 -13.56
CA ASP A 182 25.59 8.55 -12.58
C ASP A 182 24.96 9.18 -11.31
N GLU A 183 23.82 9.85 -11.46
CA GLU A 183 23.09 10.43 -10.34
C GLU A 183 22.42 9.34 -9.49
N GLU A 184 21.78 8.39 -10.11
CA GLU A 184 21.15 7.24 -9.41
C GLU A 184 22.20 6.37 -8.72
N GLN A 185 23.36 6.11 -9.35
CA GLN A 185 24.46 5.39 -8.72
C GLN A 185 24.98 6.11 -7.47
N ARG A 186 25.12 7.45 -7.53
CA ARG A 186 25.47 8.26 -6.35
C ARG A 186 24.41 8.18 -5.27
N PHE A 187 23.13 8.26 -5.64
CA PHE A 187 22.02 8.12 -4.70
C PHE A 187 22.06 6.76 -4.00
N VAL A 188 22.25 5.67 -4.74
CA VAL A 188 22.40 4.32 -4.17
C VAL A 188 23.53 4.29 -3.15
N LYS A 189 24.71 4.78 -3.52
CA LYS A 189 25.88 4.81 -2.64
C LYS A 189 25.65 5.63 -1.37
N ASP A 190 24.97 6.76 -1.50
CA ASP A 190 24.80 7.71 -0.41
C ASP A 190 23.63 7.37 0.52
N HIS A 191 22.60 6.65 0.05
CA HIS A 191 21.36 6.46 0.78
C HIS A 191 20.97 5.02 1.01
N ILE A 192 21.44 4.08 0.22
CA ILE A 192 21.08 2.66 0.32
C ILE A 192 22.24 1.86 0.91
N PRO A 193 22.12 1.33 2.14
CA PRO A 193 23.15 0.48 2.73
C PRO A 193 23.32 -0.81 1.93
N TYR A 194 24.56 -1.26 1.79
CA TYR A 194 24.83 -2.61 1.32
C TYR A 194 24.43 -3.60 2.41
N THR A 195 23.58 -4.57 2.10
CA THR A 195 23.06 -5.55 3.05
C THR A 195 23.37 -6.96 2.59
#